data_f6585c55728f7fa72b06b40298cc6a3f
#
_entry.id   f6585c55728f7fa72b06b40298cc6a3f
#
_cell.length_a   1.000
_cell.length_b   1.000
_cell.length_c   1.000
_cell.angle_alpha   90.00
_cell.angle_beta   90.00
_cell.angle_gamma   90.00
#
_symmetry.space_group_name_H-M   'P 1'
#
loop_
_entity.id
_entity.type
_entity.pdbx_description
1 polymer ?
#
loop_
_entity_poly.entity_id
_entity_poly.type
_entity_poly.pdbx_seq_one_letter_code
_entity_poly.pdbx_strand_id
1 'polypeptide(L)'
;MIGVPKPKCFTKKSLNNLRAAIDCTEFYVEKPCKPSSQRFTYSQDKSSNTFKLLISMSPILRVNFLSKLYSGSISDKEIVKASGFLEKLQSGDAVMADKGFNIKDYLALHETVLIAPPVMRENNVSALASTATRRVATARVHIERIIKRVKSFTFSSRDIPLTCKPYISSAVTVCAILVNLQPLIINET
;
A
#
# COMPACT_ATOMS: atom_id res chain seq x y z
N MET A 1 3.02 4.15 -26.02
CA MET A 1 2.21 4.49 -24.82
C MET A 1 2.15 6.00 -24.73
N ILE A 2 0.98 6.59 -24.90
CA ILE A 2 0.75 8.03 -24.75
C ILE A 2 1.06 8.37 -23.29
N GLY A 3 1.99 9.29 -23.07
CA GLY A 3 2.52 9.59 -21.75
C GLY A 3 1.45 10.14 -20.80
N VAL A 4 1.00 9.31 -19.87
CA VAL A 4 0.17 9.77 -18.76
C VAL A 4 1.02 10.72 -17.91
N PRO A 5 0.62 11.98 -17.71
CA PRO A 5 1.41 12.94 -16.97
C PRO A 5 1.61 12.46 -15.53
N LYS A 6 2.86 12.47 -15.08
CA LYS A 6 3.18 12.19 -13.67
C LYS A 6 2.81 13.42 -12.83
N PRO A 7 2.19 13.25 -11.66
CA PRO A 7 1.98 14.34 -10.72
C PRO A 7 3.28 15.06 -10.37
N LYS A 8 3.21 16.39 -10.14
CA LYS A 8 4.37 17.22 -9.79
C LYS A 8 5.19 16.70 -8.60
N CYS A 9 4.53 16.01 -7.65
CA CYS A 9 5.24 15.40 -6.51
C CYS A 9 6.21 14.29 -6.92
N PHE A 10 5.96 13.58 -8.04
CA PHE A 10 6.78 12.47 -8.54
C PHE A 10 7.77 12.87 -9.65
N THR A 11 7.77 14.11 -10.13
CA THR A 11 8.65 14.57 -11.22
C THR A 11 10.04 15.04 -10.76
N LYS A 12 10.28 15.10 -9.46
CA LYS A 12 11.55 15.63 -8.90
C LYS A 12 12.64 14.56 -8.87
N LYS A 13 13.91 14.98 -9.06
CA LYS A 13 15.10 14.09 -9.12
C LYS A 13 15.18 13.04 -8.01
N SER A 14 14.72 13.36 -6.79
CA SER A 14 14.76 12.44 -5.65
C SER A 14 13.77 11.25 -5.75
N LEU A 15 12.83 11.28 -6.69
CA LEU A 15 11.81 10.25 -6.90
C LEU A 15 11.82 9.70 -8.34
N ASN A 16 12.89 9.99 -9.11
CA ASN A 16 12.97 9.54 -10.51
C ASN A 16 12.94 8.01 -10.65
N ASN A 17 13.56 7.31 -9.72
CA ASN A 17 13.62 5.85 -9.70
C ASN A 17 12.47 5.23 -8.88
N LEU A 18 11.48 6.03 -8.47
CA LEU A 18 10.33 5.49 -7.74
C LEU A 18 9.55 4.53 -8.65
N ARG A 19 9.60 3.26 -8.32
CA ARG A 19 8.86 2.19 -8.99
C ARG A 19 7.44 2.09 -8.48
N ALA A 20 7.31 2.15 -7.15
CA ALA A 20 6.05 1.91 -6.48
C ALA A 20 5.97 2.61 -5.11
N ALA A 21 4.76 3.03 -4.73
CA ALA A 21 4.39 3.27 -3.35
C ALA A 21 3.52 2.10 -2.88
N ILE A 22 3.84 1.53 -1.73
CA ILE A 22 3.15 0.37 -1.18
C ILE A 22 2.50 0.68 0.17
N ASP A 23 1.38 0.02 0.43
CA ASP A 23 0.71 0.05 1.72
C ASP A 23 -0.10 -1.24 1.90
N CYS A 24 -0.36 -1.61 3.16
CA CYS A 24 -1.27 -2.71 3.49
C CYS A 24 -2.65 -2.18 3.81
N THR A 25 -3.67 -2.87 3.32
CA THR A 25 -5.05 -2.53 3.65
C THR A 25 -5.81 -3.74 4.14
N GLU A 26 -6.76 -3.51 5.03
CA GLU A 26 -7.54 -4.54 5.68
C GLU A 26 -9.02 -4.42 5.35
N PHE A 27 -9.67 -5.55 5.18
CA PHE A 27 -11.11 -5.67 4.98
C PHE A 27 -11.70 -6.40 6.19
N TYR A 28 -12.69 -5.81 6.82
CA TYR A 28 -13.40 -6.40 7.94
C TYR A 28 -14.18 -7.62 7.49
N VAL A 29 -14.15 -8.66 8.31
CA VAL A 29 -14.85 -9.91 8.05
C VAL A 29 -15.64 -10.34 9.29
N GLU A 30 -16.69 -11.12 9.09
CA GLU A 30 -17.42 -11.74 10.16
C GLU A 30 -16.49 -12.46 11.12
N LYS A 31 -16.80 -12.38 12.42
CA LYS A 31 -16.05 -13.09 13.45
C LYS A 31 -16.21 -14.60 13.27
N PRO A 32 -15.10 -15.34 13.04
CA PRO A 32 -15.19 -16.79 12.91
C PRO A 32 -15.70 -17.45 14.22
N CYS A 33 -16.46 -18.54 14.10
CA CYS A 33 -16.93 -19.28 15.28
C CYS A 33 -15.80 -19.99 16.05
N LYS A 34 -14.78 -20.51 15.32
CA LYS A 34 -13.68 -21.26 15.95
C LYS A 34 -12.63 -20.31 16.55
N PRO A 35 -12.23 -20.50 17.84
CA PRO A 35 -11.24 -19.63 18.49
C PRO A 35 -9.89 -19.56 17.76
N SER A 36 -9.43 -20.66 17.17
CA SER A 36 -8.20 -20.69 16.36
C SER A 36 -8.30 -19.79 15.11
N SER A 37 -9.44 -19.82 14.42
CA SER A 37 -9.71 -18.97 13.27
C SER A 37 -9.84 -17.50 13.67
N GLN A 38 -10.43 -17.21 14.85
CA GLN A 38 -10.50 -15.86 15.37
C GLN A 38 -9.08 -15.28 15.61
N ARG A 39 -8.20 -16.04 16.28
CA ARG A 39 -6.81 -15.61 16.48
C ARG A 39 -6.08 -15.37 15.17
N PHE A 40 -6.29 -16.23 14.18
CA PHE A 40 -5.67 -16.12 12.87
C PHE A 40 -6.11 -14.87 12.09
N THR A 41 -7.38 -14.50 12.18
CA THR A 41 -7.91 -13.33 11.45
C THR A 41 -7.90 -12.04 12.26
N TYR A 42 -7.60 -12.07 13.55
CA TYR A 42 -7.64 -10.90 14.40
C TYR A 42 -6.48 -9.94 14.12
N SER A 43 -6.82 -8.72 13.73
CA SER A 43 -5.87 -7.61 13.59
C SER A 43 -5.83 -6.82 14.90
N GLN A 44 -4.63 -6.68 15.47
CA GLN A 44 -4.42 -5.83 16.65
C GLN A 44 -4.63 -4.35 16.31
N ASP A 45 -4.20 -3.92 15.12
CA ASP A 45 -4.31 -2.53 14.66
C ASP A 45 -5.77 -2.09 14.48
N LYS A 46 -6.65 -3.01 14.09
CA LYS A 46 -8.08 -2.76 13.86
C LYS A 46 -8.97 -3.23 14.99
N SER A 47 -8.40 -3.93 15.98
CA SER A 47 -9.16 -4.57 17.09
C SER A 47 -10.35 -5.40 16.58
N SER A 48 -10.21 -6.05 15.43
CA SER A 48 -11.28 -6.79 14.75
C SER A 48 -10.73 -7.92 13.88
N ASN A 49 -11.62 -8.81 13.43
CA ASN A 49 -11.27 -9.85 12.47
C ASN A 49 -11.22 -9.26 11.06
N THR A 50 -10.07 -9.44 10.38
CA THR A 50 -9.84 -8.87 9.05
C THR A 50 -9.10 -9.84 8.14
N PHE A 51 -9.18 -9.58 6.83
CA PHE A 51 -8.19 -10.03 5.87
C PHE A 51 -7.38 -8.83 5.38
N LYS A 52 -6.08 -9.04 5.24
CA LYS A 52 -5.10 -8.02 4.85
C LYS A 52 -4.54 -8.32 3.46
N LEU A 53 -4.26 -7.30 2.67
CA LEU A 53 -3.53 -7.43 1.42
C LEU A 53 -2.57 -6.24 1.22
N LEU A 54 -1.53 -6.49 0.43
CA LEU A 54 -0.60 -5.46 -0.03
C LEU A 54 -1.14 -4.85 -1.32
N ILE A 55 -1.22 -3.53 -1.36
CA ILE A 55 -1.52 -2.75 -2.57
C ILE A 55 -0.29 -1.93 -2.94
N SER A 56 -0.03 -1.84 -4.23
CA SER A 56 1.04 -1.01 -4.78
C SER A 56 0.49 -0.06 -5.83
N MET A 57 0.99 1.16 -5.80
CA MET A 57 0.65 2.23 -6.72
C MET A 57 1.90 2.69 -7.47
N SER A 58 1.80 2.83 -8.79
CA SER A 58 2.83 3.42 -9.63
C SER A 58 2.86 4.97 -9.49
N PRO A 59 3.95 5.64 -9.89
CA PRO A 59 4.05 7.11 -9.87
C PRO A 59 3.02 7.83 -10.77
N ILE A 60 2.33 7.12 -11.66
CA ILE A 60 1.23 7.66 -12.47
C ILE A 60 -0.14 7.46 -11.79
N LEU A 61 -0.17 7.20 -10.48
CA LEU A 61 -1.37 7.02 -9.67
C LEU A 61 -2.29 5.89 -10.14
N ARG A 62 -1.72 4.77 -10.56
CA ARG A 62 -2.46 3.55 -10.93
C ARG A 62 -2.04 2.42 -10.03
N VAL A 63 -2.98 1.61 -9.61
CA VAL A 63 -2.69 0.34 -8.94
C VAL A 63 -1.95 -0.55 -9.94
N ASN A 64 -0.75 -0.97 -9.60
CA ASN A 64 0.10 -1.79 -10.45
C ASN A 64 0.40 -3.17 -9.85
N PHE A 65 0.06 -3.38 -8.58
CA PHE A 65 0.17 -4.68 -7.93
C PHE A 65 -0.85 -4.81 -6.79
N LEU A 66 -1.41 -6.00 -6.66
CA LEU A 66 -2.22 -6.46 -5.54
C LEU A 66 -1.75 -7.85 -5.14
N SER A 67 -1.54 -8.06 -3.85
CA SER A 67 -1.28 -9.42 -3.35
C SER A 67 -2.56 -10.22 -3.25
N LYS A 68 -2.42 -11.53 -3.02
CA LYS A 68 -3.53 -12.31 -2.47
C LYS A 68 -3.87 -11.85 -1.05
N LEU A 69 -5.00 -12.33 -0.53
CA LEU A 69 -5.41 -12.07 0.84
C LEU A 69 -4.60 -12.89 1.83
N TYR A 70 -4.25 -12.24 2.92
CA TYR A 70 -3.61 -12.82 4.10
C TYR A 70 -4.51 -12.65 5.32
N SER A 71 -4.19 -13.34 6.40
CA SER A 71 -4.88 -13.16 7.68
C SER A 71 -4.61 -11.79 8.28
N GLY A 72 -5.54 -11.24 9.05
CA GLY A 72 -5.36 -9.94 9.72
C GLY A 72 -4.22 -9.91 10.74
N SER A 73 -3.84 -11.07 11.28
CA SER A 73 -2.74 -11.20 12.26
C SER A 73 -1.33 -11.11 11.66
N ILE A 74 -1.20 -11.21 10.32
CA ILE A 74 0.11 -11.18 9.67
C ILE A 74 0.73 -9.78 9.69
N SER A 75 2.05 -9.68 9.86
CA SER A 75 2.76 -8.41 9.77
C SER A 75 2.89 -7.93 8.32
N ASP A 76 2.97 -6.61 8.13
CA ASP A 76 3.17 -6.02 6.80
C ASP A 76 4.49 -6.49 6.15
N LYS A 77 5.52 -6.66 6.98
CA LYS A 77 6.82 -7.20 6.55
C LYS A 77 6.70 -8.60 5.95
N GLU A 78 5.93 -9.48 6.60
CA GLU A 78 5.71 -10.84 6.11
C GLU A 78 4.85 -10.88 4.84
N ILE A 79 3.87 -9.98 4.72
CA ILE A 79 3.08 -9.85 3.49
C ILE A 79 3.99 -9.47 2.33
N VAL A 80 4.86 -8.47 2.48
CA VAL A 80 5.80 -8.07 1.41
C VAL A 80 6.66 -9.24 0.97
N LYS A 81 7.20 -10.01 1.93
CA LYS A 81 8.02 -11.21 1.64
C LYS A 81 7.24 -12.28 0.88
N ALA A 82 5.99 -12.56 1.29
CA ALA A 82 5.20 -13.69 0.79
C ALA A 82 4.36 -13.34 -0.46
N SER A 83 4.25 -12.06 -0.82
CA SER A 83 3.32 -11.59 -1.85
C SER A 83 3.80 -11.78 -3.28
N GLY A 84 5.10 -12.02 -3.51
CA GLY A 84 5.73 -11.97 -4.83
C GLY A 84 5.96 -10.54 -5.34
N PHE A 85 5.78 -9.51 -4.49
CA PHE A 85 6.03 -8.12 -4.84
C PHE A 85 7.50 -7.87 -5.14
N LEU A 86 8.40 -8.42 -4.33
CA LEU A 86 9.85 -8.22 -4.46
C LEU A 86 10.38 -8.71 -5.82
N GLU A 87 9.79 -9.76 -6.38
CA GLU A 87 10.15 -10.31 -7.70
C GLU A 87 9.79 -9.37 -8.87
N LYS A 88 8.97 -8.34 -8.64
CA LYS A 88 8.60 -7.34 -9.63
C LYS A 88 9.53 -6.13 -9.65
N LEU A 89 10.47 -6.07 -8.72
CA LEU A 89 11.44 -4.99 -8.61
C LEU A 89 12.68 -5.29 -9.44
N GLN A 90 13.31 -4.23 -9.92
CA GLN A 90 14.57 -4.27 -10.66
C GLN A 90 15.67 -3.57 -9.85
N SER A 91 16.93 -3.94 -10.09
CA SER A 91 18.07 -3.24 -9.50
C SER A 91 17.99 -1.74 -9.79
N GLY A 92 18.23 -0.91 -8.76
CA GLY A 92 18.13 0.54 -8.85
C GLY A 92 16.72 1.14 -8.68
N ASP A 93 15.68 0.30 -8.60
CA ASP A 93 14.32 0.77 -8.27
C ASP A 93 14.25 1.36 -6.86
N ALA A 94 13.32 2.27 -6.65
CA ALA A 94 12.97 2.77 -5.32
C ALA A 94 11.52 2.42 -4.99
N VAL A 95 11.30 1.99 -3.75
CA VAL A 95 9.97 1.68 -3.20
C VAL A 95 9.68 2.64 -2.07
N MET A 96 8.50 3.25 -2.09
CA MET A 96 8.01 4.08 -1.00
C MET A 96 7.06 3.27 -0.12
N ALA A 97 7.28 3.30 1.19
CA ALA A 97 6.40 2.67 2.18
C ALA A 97 6.30 3.51 3.44
N ASP A 98 5.32 3.21 4.28
CA ASP A 98 5.23 3.83 5.60
C ASP A 98 6.38 3.37 6.51
N LYS A 99 6.61 4.16 7.56
CA LYS A 99 7.62 3.91 8.59
C LYS A 99 7.48 2.54 9.28
N GLY A 100 6.24 2.03 9.38
CA GLY A 100 5.93 0.70 9.93
C GLY A 100 6.46 -0.48 9.09
N PHE A 101 6.73 -0.25 7.81
CA PHE A 101 7.30 -1.27 6.92
C PHE A 101 8.80 -1.44 7.14
N ASN A 102 9.18 -2.32 8.05
CA ASN A 102 10.60 -2.64 8.28
C ASN A 102 11.10 -3.68 7.25
N ILE A 103 11.19 -3.25 5.98
CA ILE A 103 11.53 -4.10 4.81
C ILE A 103 12.88 -3.77 4.18
N LYS A 104 13.70 -2.92 4.82
CA LYS A 104 15.00 -2.49 4.26
C LYS A 104 15.88 -3.67 3.88
N ASP A 105 15.93 -4.70 4.74
CA ASP A 105 16.76 -5.87 4.53
C ASP A 105 16.35 -6.63 3.27
N TYR A 106 15.04 -6.75 3.02
CA TYR A 106 14.52 -7.44 1.84
C TYR A 106 14.79 -6.65 0.56
N LEU A 107 14.61 -5.33 0.60
CA LEU A 107 14.87 -4.46 -0.55
C LEU A 107 16.37 -4.41 -0.89
N ALA A 108 17.25 -4.45 0.13
CA ALA A 108 18.68 -4.49 -0.09
C ALA A 108 19.13 -5.75 -0.86
N LEU A 109 18.50 -6.90 -0.62
CA LEU A 109 18.76 -8.13 -1.36
C LEU A 109 18.39 -8.03 -2.86
N HIS A 110 17.50 -7.11 -3.21
CA HIS A 110 17.08 -6.82 -4.59
C HIS A 110 17.72 -5.54 -5.14
N GLU A 111 18.76 -5.02 -4.49
CA GLU A 111 19.44 -3.77 -4.88
C GLU A 111 18.46 -2.58 -5.04
N THR A 112 17.43 -2.55 -4.21
CA THR A 112 16.32 -1.60 -4.26
C THR A 112 16.36 -0.68 -3.03
N VAL A 113 15.98 0.59 -3.20
CA VAL A 113 16.04 1.59 -2.14
C VAL A 113 14.68 1.79 -1.50
N LEU A 114 14.61 1.76 -0.17
CA LEU A 114 13.42 2.15 0.58
C LEU A 114 13.38 3.67 0.79
N ILE A 115 12.32 4.30 0.32
CA ILE A 115 11.99 5.69 0.62
C ILE A 115 10.93 5.69 1.71
N ALA A 116 11.32 5.98 2.95
CA ALA A 116 10.42 6.11 4.08
C ALA A 116 10.48 7.53 4.66
N PRO A 117 9.42 8.01 5.31
CA PRO A 117 9.47 9.29 6.03
C PRO A 117 10.60 9.25 7.06
N PRO A 118 11.44 10.30 7.16
CA PRO A 118 12.46 10.35 8.17
C PRO A 118 11.84 10.36 9.57
N VAL A 119 12.56 9.75 10.52
CA VAL A 119 12.20 9.83 11.95
C VAL A 119 12.47 11.26 12.41
N MET A 120 11.44 12.01 12.73
CA MET A 120 11.61 13.29 13.41
C MET A 120 12.19 13.02 14.81
N ARG A 121 13.47 13.30 15.01
CA ARG A 121 14.07 13.53 16.32
C ARG A 121 14.01 15.04 16.57
N GLU A 122 13.53 15.43 17.72
CA GLU A 122 13.08 16.79 18.07
C GLU A 122 14.11 17.92 17.93
N ASN A 123 15.39 17.67 17.67
CA ASN A 123 16.41 18.71 17.90
C ASN A 123 17.24 19.19 16.70
N ASN A 124 16.99 18.79 15.44
CA ASN A 124 17.70 19.44 14.31
C ASN A 124 17.03 19.10 12.97
N VAL A 125 15.99 19.83 12.61
CA VAL A 125 15.38 19.74 11.28
C VAL A 125 16.01 20.80 10.39
N SER A 126 16.97 20.42 9.55
CA SER A 126 17.41 21.33 8.48
C SER A 126 16.26 21.57 7.49
N ALA A 127 16.19 22.77 6.90
CA ALA A 127 15.16 23.13 5.93
C ALA A 127 15.07 22.13 4.74
N LEU A 128 16.21 21.52 4.37
CA LEU A 128 16.29 20.50 3.32
C LEU A 128 15.63 19.18 3.76
N ALA A 129 15.83 18.73 5.02
CA ALA A 129 15.21 17.54 5.56
C ALA A 129 13.68 17.72 5.70
N SER A 130 13.22 18.90 6.12
CA SER A 130 11.80 19.26 6.18
C SER A 130 11.13 19.17 4.80
N THR A 131 11.79 19.66 3.75
CA THR A 131 11.27 19.63 2.38
C THR A 131 11.19 18.20 1.82
N ALA A 132 12.19 17.35 2.09
CA ALA A 132 12.17 15.95 1.68
C ALA A 132 11.05 15.16 2.39
N THR A 133 10.90 15.37 3.70
CA THR A 133 9.82 14.79 4.51
C THR A 133 8.44 15.15 3.98
N ARG A 134 8.22 16.43 3.64
CA ARG A 134 6.95 16.91 3.09
C ARG A 134 6.59 16.24 1.76
N ARG A 135 7.60 15.97 0.92
CA ARG A 135 7.41 15.30 -0.38
C ARG A 135 7.00 13.84 -0.22
N VAL A 136 7.67 13.12 0.67
CA VAL A 136 7.32 11.73 0.97
C VAL A 136 5.92 11.65 1.57
N ALA A 137 5.57 12.58 2.47
CA ALA A 137 4.22 12.67 3.02
C ALA A 137 3.16 12.92 1.94
N THR A 138 3.42 13.85 0.99
CA THR A 138 2.51 14.13 -0.12
C THR A 138 2.31 12.89 -1.00
N ALA A 139 3.38 12.17 -1.31
CA ALA A 139 3.29 10.96 -2.13
C ALA A 139 2.50 9.83 -1.41
N ARG A 140 2.62 9.71 -0.08
CA ARG A 140 1.81 8.79 0.73
C ARG A 140 0.32 9.08 0.65
N VAL A 141 -0.09 10.33 0.69
CA VAL A 141 -1.51 10.71 0.58
C VAL A 141 -2.15 10.11 -0.67
N HIS A 142 -1.41 9.94 -1.76
CA HIS A 142 -1.96 9.38 -2.99
C HIS A 142 -2.27 7.87 -2.87
N ILE A 143 -1.43 7.07 -2.23
CA ILE A 143 -1.76 5.64 -2.04
C ILE A 143 -2.93 5.48 -1.07
N GLU A 144 -2.99 6.28 0.00
CA GLU A 144 -4.12 6.30 0.93
C GLU A 144 -5.44 6.65 0.20
N ARG A 145 -5.41 7.63 -0.73
CA ARG A 145 -6.58 7.98 -1.56
C ARG A 145 -6.99 6.85 -2.49
N ILE A 146 -6.03 6.14 -3.10
CA ILE A 146 -6.33 4.97 -3.94
C ILE A 146 -6.96 3.85 -3.11
N ILE A 147 -6.41 3.55 -1.94
CA ILE A 147 -6.98 2.57 -1.01
C ILE A 147 -8.40 2.97 -0.61
N LYS A 148 -8.61 4.24 -0.30
CA LYS A 148 -9.95 4.77 0.02
C LYS A 148 -10.93 4.58 -1.15
N ARG A 149 -10.50 4.80 -2.40
CA ARG A 149 -11.33 4.53 -3.59
C ARG A 149 -11.63 3.04 -3.76
N VAL A 150 -10.64 2.17 -3.57
CA VAL A 150 -10.87 0.71 -3.61
C VAL A 150 -11.86 0.29 -2.54
N LYS A 151 -11.80 0.90 -1.36
CA LYS A 151 -12.72 0.63 -0.24
C LYS A 151 -14.08 1.32 -0.35
N SER A 152 -14.29 2.24 -1.28
CA SER A 152 -15.59 2.90 -1.45
C SER A 152 -16.66 2.03 -2.13
N PHE A 153 -16.27 0.89 -2.67
CA PHE A 153 -17.23 -0.06 -3.21
C PHE A 153 -18.02 -0.75 -2.11
N THR A 154 -19.32 -0.91 -2.33
CA THR A 154 -20.29 -1.36 -1.33
C THR A 154 -19.92 -2.68 -0.64
N PHE A 155 -19.24 -3.61 -1.35
CA PHE A 155 -18.88 -4.89 -0.78
C PHE A 155 -17.92 -4.79 0.43
N SER A 156 -17.14 -3.70 0.51
CA SER A 156 -16.15 -3.44 1.59
C SER A 156 -16.66 -2.48 2.66
N SER A 157 -17.90 -2.00 2.56
CA SER A 157 -18.50 -1.04 3.51
C SER A 157 -19.04 -1.69 4.79
N ARG A 158 -19.14 -3.02 4.81
CA ARG A 158 -19.62 -3.82 5.94
C ARG A 158 -18.68 -5.00 6.17
N ASP A 159 -18.86 -5.70 7.29
CA ASP A 159 -18.16 -6.95 7.55
C ASP A 159 -18.49 -7.97 6.45
N ILE A 160 -17.48 -8.49 5.80
CA ILE A 160 -17.65 -9.42 4.68
C ILE A 160 -17.95 -10.80 5.25
N PRO A 161 -19.05 -11.46 4.83
CA PRO A 161 -19.36 -12.82 5.26
C PRO A 161 -18.22 -13.79 4.95
N LEU A 162 -17.92 -14.69 5.88
CA LEU A 162 -16.86 -15.70 5.69
C LEU A 162 -17.12 -16.63 4.51
N THR A 163 -18.39 -16.82 4.15
CA THR A 163 -18.80 -17.55 2.93
C THR A 163 -18.29 -16.92 1.65
N CYS A 164 -18.06 -15.59 1.64
CA CYS A 164 -17.52 -14.85 0.52
C CYS A 164 -15.99 -14.95 0.40
N LYS A 165 -15.29 -15.55 1.38
CA LYS A 165 -13.81 -15.65 1.40
C LYS A 165 -13.18 -16.05 0.06
N PRO A 166 -13.68 -17.04 -0.70
CA PRO A 166 -13.09 -17.43 -1.99
C PRO A 166 -13.13 -16.31 -3.04
N TYR A 167 -14.08 -15.38 -2.92
CA TYR A 167 -14.34 -14.34 -3.92
C TYR A 167 -13.75 -12.98 -3.55
N ILE A 168 -13.35 -12.74 -2.29
CA ILE A 168 -12.90 -11.42 -1.83
C ILE A 168 -11.70 -10.93 -2.65
N SER A 169 -10.73 -11.80 -2.91
CA SER A 169 -9.53 -11.44 -3.68
C SER A 169 -9.88 -10.97 -5.10
N SER A 170 -10.76 -11.69 -5.77
CA SER A 170 -11.24 -11.33 -7.11
C SER A 170 -12.05 -10.04 -7.10
N ALA A 171 -12.92 -9.87 -6.11
CA ALA A 171 -13.72 -8.65 -5.95
C ALA A 171 -12.81 -7.41 -5.75
N VAL A 172 -11.81 -7.51 -4.88
CA VAL A 172 -10.83 -6.41 -4.69
C VAL A 172 -10.06 -6.12 -5.97
N THR A 173 -9.67 -7.15 -6.71
CA THR A 173 -8.98 -6.99 -8.01
C THR A 173 -9.85 -6.24 -9.00
N VAL A 174 -11.13 -6.59 -9.12
CA VAL A 174 -12.09 -5.88 -9.99
C VAL A 174 -12.22 -4.42 -9.53
N CYS A 175 -12.39 -4.17 -8.23
CA CYS A 175 -12.45 -2.79 -7.72
C CYS A 175 -11.19 -1.97 -8.06
N ALA A 176 -10.01 -2.57 -7.93
CA ALA A 176 -8.76 -1.90 -8.28
C ALA A 176 -8.65 -1.58 -9.78
N ILE A 177 -9.12 -2.50 -10.65
CA ILE A 177 -9.21 -2.25 -12.09
C ILE A 177 -10.17 -1.09 -12.37
N LEU A 178 -11.34 -1.08 -11.76
CA LEU A 178 -12.32 0.00 -11.91
C LEU A 178 -11.77 1.34 -11.40
N VAL A 179 -11.03 1.35 -10.28
CA VAL A 179 -10.32 2.56 -9.79
C VAL A 179 -9.30 3.04 -10.82
N ASN A 180 -8.60 2.14 -11.50
CA ASN A 180 -7.65 2.51 -12.53
C ASN A 180 -8.31 3.13 -13.78
N LEU A 181 -9.56 2.88 -14.02
CA LEU A 181 -10.34 3.49 -15.12
C LEU A 181 -10.93 4.86 -14.75
N GLN A 182 -10.99 5.17 -13.45
CA GLN A 182 -11.49 6.48 -12.99
C GLN A 182 -10.50 7.61 -13.30
N PRO A 183 -10.96 8.87 -13.37
CA PRO A 183 -10.09 10.04 -13.48
C PRO A 183 -9.05 10.07 -12.35
N LEU A 184 -7.85 10.57 -12.67
CA LEU A 184 -6.78 10.72 -11.68
C LEU A 184 -7.23 11.63 -10.51
N ILE A 185 -6.75 11.32 -9.30
CA ILE A 185 -7.11 12.02 -8.06
C ILE A 185 -6.32 13.36 -7.94
N ILE A 186 -5.95 13.95 -9.03
CA ILE A 186 -5.17 15.19 -9.01
C ILE A 186 -6.11 16.34 -9.32
N ASN A 187 -6.48 17.13 -8.30
CA ASN A 187 -6.80 18.52 -8.51
C ASN A 187 -5.47 19.26 -8.54
N GLU A 188 -4.92 19.46 -9.74
CA GLU A 188 -3.85 20.46 -9.94
C GLU A 188 -4.54 21.83 -9.93
N THR A 189 -4.78 22.39 -8.76
CA THR A 189 -4.89 23.83 -8.55
C THR A 189 -3.52 24.39 -8.20
#